data_42ed8fd324c48f4d7571b270cba5e099
#
_entry.id   42ed8fd324c48f4d7571b270cba5e099
#
_cell.length_a   1.000
_cell.length_b   1.000
_cell.length_c   1.000
_cell.angle_alpha   90.00
_cell.angle_beta   90.00
_cell.angle_gamma   90.00
#
_symmetry.space_group_name_H-M   'P 1'
#
loop_
_entity.id
_entity.type
_entity.pdbx_description
1 polymer ?
#
loop_
_entity_poly.entity_id
_entity_poly.type
_entity_poly.pdbx_seq_one_letter_code
_entity_poly.pdbx_strand_id
1 'polypeptide(L)'
;VSGWRPEKGTNKHGRATRAGGLVQNVHRRQEALEAHAVTVPEPPQLFRFPDLPTRTGVALLSVDRVSVAGRLAGQVSFVLSHRGRLVVTGPNGAGKSTLLGVASGELRPDTGTARMPQSTRLGYLHQESALPLDRRASEVYASHAGALVAAGMLHSSDVVGLSQLGLLRPREAGKRVGELSMGQQRRLDLALVL
;
A
#
# COMPACT_ATOMS: atom_id res chain seq x y z
N VAL A 1 17.16 44.92 83.36
CA VAL A 1 17.46 45.11 81.95
C VAL A 1 17.12 43.79 81.26
N SER A 2 15.96 43.72 80.59
CA SER A 2 15.46 42.52 79.91
C SER A 2 16.08 42.40 78.54
N GLY A 3 16.76 41.28 78.26
CA GLY A 3 17.29 40.95 76.97
C GLY A 3 16.24 40.31 76.07
N TRP A 4 15.89 40.99 75.02
CA TRP A 4 15.06 40.47 73.97
C TRP A 4 15.87 39.51 73.10
N ARG A 5 15.40 38.25 72.91
CA ARG A 5 15.95 37.24 72.02
C ARG A 5 15.06 37.23 70.70
N PRO A 6 15.62 37.40 69.53
CA PRO A 6 14.86 37.24 68.34
C PRO A 6 14.57 35.75 68.01
N GLU A 7 13.31 35.39 67.81
CA GLU A 7 12.90 34.08 67.37
C GLU A 7 13.54 33.72 66.01
N LYS A 8 14.19 32.57 65.98
CA LYS A 8 14.77 32.01 64.76
C LYS A 8 13.66 31.45 63.85
N GLY A 9 13.57 32.01 62.68
CA GLY A 9 12.65 31.77 61.60
C GLY A 9 12.17 30.36 61.32
N THR A 10 10.86 30.18 61.49
CA THR A 10 10.08 29.01 61.11
C THR A 10 9.69 29.01 59.63
N ASN A 11 10.13 30.01 58.86
CA ASN A 11 9.66 30.22 57.47
C ASN A 11 10.45 29.50 56.36
N LYS A 12 11.58 28.86 56.63
CA LYS A 12 12.37 28.15 55.61
C LYS A 12 11.85 26.75 55.31
N HIS A 13 11.27 26.06 56.31
CA HIS A 13 10.75 24.69 56.13
C HIS A 13 9.44 24.65 55.35
N GLY A 14 8.56 25.66 55.46
CA GLY A 14 7.30 25.73 54.74
C GLY A 14 7.42 25.98 53.22
N ARG A 15 8.51 26.63 52.78
CA ARG A 15 8.75 26.83 51.34
C ARG A 15 9.29 25.58 50.65
N ALA A 16 10.16 24.82 51.31
CA ALA A 16 10.69 23.57 50.76
C ALA A 16 9.61 22.49 50.62
N THR A 17 8.67 22.40 51.57
CA THR A 17 7.57 21.44 51.52
C THR A 17 6.54 21.79 50.44
N ARG A 18 6.29 23.09 50.21
CA ARG A 18 5.41 23.53 49.10
C ARG A 18 6.00 23.29 47.72
N ALA A 19 7.31 23.47 47.54
CA ALA A 19 8.00 23.19 46.28
C ALA A 19 7.98 21.68 45.96
N GLY A 20 8.18 20.80 46.97
CA GLY A 20 8.09 19.35 46.79
C GLY A 20 6.69 18.89 46.40
N GLY A 21 5.63 19.49 46.97
CA GLY A 21 4.25 19.20 46.66
C GLY A 21 3.86 19.63 45.20
N LEU A 22 4.40 20.74 44.73
CA LEU A 22 4.21 21.20 43.35
C LEU A 22 4.88 20.27 42.35
N VAL A 23 6.11 19.83 42.61
CA VAL A 23 6.83 18.89 41.73
C VAL A 23 6.09 17.55 41.68
N GLN A 24 5.64 17.02 42.82
CA GLN A 24 4.86 15.78 42.85
C GLN A 24 3.52 15.89 42.11
N ASN A 25 2.83 17.04 42.17
CA ASN A 25 1.60 17.27 41.41
C ASN A 25 1.85 17.37 39.92
N VAL A 26 2.97 17.95 39.50
CA VAL A 26 3.35 17.99 38.06
C VAL A 26 3.65 16.58 37.57
N HIS A 27 4.42 15.78 38.31
CA HIS A 27 4.69 14.38 37.93
C HIS A 27 3.41 13.54 37.87
N ARG A 28 2.51 13.62 38.84
CA ARG A 28 1.22 12.91 38.77
C ARG A 28 0.37 13.33 37.58
N ARG A 29 0.35 14.63 37.23
CA ARG A 29 -0.35 15.10 36.02
C ARG A 29 0.30 14.59 34.76
N GLN A 30 1.62 14.54 34.73
CA GLN A 30 2.36 14.02 33.58
C GLN A 30 2.10 12.52 33.42
N GLU A 31 2.18 11.73 34.46
CA GLU A 31 1.84 10.30 34.45
C GLU A 31 0.38 10.05 34.06
N ALA A 32 -0.55 10.86 34.56
CA ALA A 32 -1.96 10.78 34.14
C ALA A 32 -2.17 11.15 32.67
N LEU A 33 -1.46 12.12 32.15
CA LEU A 33 -1.49 12.49 30.73
C LEU A 33 -0.87 11.39 29.86
N GLU A 34 0.22 10.79 30.30
CA GLU A 34 0.87 9.67 29.59
C GLU A 34 -0.01 8.42 29.61
N ALA A 35 -0.67 8.12 30.75
CA ALA A 35 -1.61 7.00 30.87
C ALA A 35 -2.88 7.18 30.00
N HIS A 36 -3.28 8.42 29.73
CA HIS A 36 -4.42 8.77 28.88
C HIS A 36 -4.00 9.32 27.51
N ALA A 37 -2.70 9.21 27.16
CA ALA A 37 -2.22 9.62 25.85
C ALA A 37 -2.89 8.76 24.77
N VAL A 38 -3.91 9.29 24.13
CA VAL A 38 -4.49 8.70 22.92
C VAL A 38 -3.42 8.79 21.84
N THR A 39 -2.88 7.64 21.46
CA THR A 39 -1.99 7.58 20.30
C THR A 39 -2.78 8.06 19.10
N VAL A 40 -2.51 9.28 18.64
CA VAL A 40 -3.10 9.79 17.42
C VAL A 40 -2.68 8.83 16.31
N PRO A 41 -3.64 8.17 15.62
CA PRO A 41 -3.29 7.29 14.52
C PRO A 41 -2.53 8.08 13.47
N GLU A 42 -1.44 7.51 12.98
CA GLU A 42 -0.68 8.13 11.90
C GLU A 42 -1.62 8.44 10.74
N PRO A 43 -1.49 9.62 10.09
CA PRO A 43 -2.34 9.97 8.96
C PRO A 43 -2.26 8.88 7.89
N PRO A 44 -3.37 8.61 7.18
CA PRO A 44 -3.40 7.61 6.12
C PRO A 44 -2.35 7.96 5.06
N GLN A 45 -1.69 6.94 4.51
CA GLN A 45 -0.76 7.13 3.41
C GLN A 45 -1.52 7.63 2.19
N LEU A 46 -1.01 8.68 1.57
CA LEU A 46 -1.53 9.17 0.30
C LEU A 46 -0.91 8.32 -0.82
N PHE A 47 -1.74 7.50 -1.45
CA PHE A 47 -1.37 6.78 -2.66
C PHE A 47 -1.23 7.77 -3.83
N ARG A 48 -0.08 7.74 -4.49
CA ARG A 48 0.20 8.53 -5.68
C ARG A 48 0.26 7.60 -6.88
N PHE A 49 -0.72 7.72 -7.76
CA PHE A 49 -0.71 7.00 -9.01
C PHE A 49 0.30 7.69 -9.95
N PRO A 50 1.22 6.95 -10.58
CA PRO A 50 2.11 7.53 -11.57
C PRO A 50 1.32 8.06 -12.78
N ASP A 51 1.78 9.16 -13.36
CA ASP A 51 1.20 9.70 -14.59
C ASP A 51 1.46 8.72 -15.74
N LEU A 52 0.38 8.16 -16.28
CA LEU A 52 0.46 7.24 -17.41
C LEU A 52 0.36 8.00 -18.73
N PRO A 53 1.22 7.69 -19.71
CA PRO A 53 1.16 8.32 -21.03
C PRO A 53 -0.20 8.04 -21.68
N THR A 54 -0.85 9.10 -22.14
CA THR A 54 -2.18 9.01 -22.72
C THR A 54 -2.09 8.91 -24.25
N ARG A 55 -2.67 7.85 -24.82
CA ARG A 55 -2.85 7.69 -26.26
C ARG A 55 -4.35 7.65 -26.58
N THR A 56 -4.89 8.72 -27.13
CA THR A 56 -6.31 8.80 -27.52
C THR A 56 -6.58 7.97 -28.79
N GLY A 57 -7.74 7.30 -28.84
CA GLY A 57 -8.23 6.61 -30.03
C GLY A 57 -7.69 5.20 -30.26
N VAL A 58 -6.83 4.67 -29.39
CA VAL A 58 -6.25 3.33 -29.55
C VAL A 58 -6.99 2.32 -28.66
N ALA A 59 -7.39 1.18 -29.22
CA ALA A 59 -7.85 0.04 -28.44
C ALA A 59 -6.65 -0.58 -27.71
N LEU A 60 -6.72 -0.64 -26.39
CA LEU A 60 -5.67 -1.22 -25.55
C LEU A 60 -5.82 -2.73 -25.39
N LEU A 61 -7.07 -3.23 -25.45
CA LEU A 61 -7.41 -4.64 -25.39
C LEU A 61 -8.66 -4.87 -26.23
N SER A 62 -8.62 -5.86 -27.11
CA SER A 62 -9.78 -6.32 -27.87
C SER A 62 -9.98 -7.81 -27.60
N VAL A 63 -11.14 -8.17 -27.09
CA VAL A 63 -11.60 -9.55 -26.91
C VAL A 63 -12.75 -9.78 -27.86
N ASP A 64 -12.60 -10.76 -28.74
CA ASP A 64 -13.61 -11.08 -29.77
C ASP A 64 -14.05 -12.55 -29.68
N ARG A 65 -15.33 -12.76 -29.38
CA ARG A 65 -16.01 -14.05 -29.30
C ARG A 65 -15.25 -15.13 -28.55
N VAL A 66 -14.64 -14.75 -27.46
CA VAL A 66 -13.86 -15.63 -26.61
C VAL A 66 -14.80 -16.58 -25.85
N SER A 67 -14.51 -17.88 -25.91
CA SER A 67 -15.12 -18.87 -25.05
C SER A 67 -14.07 -19.79 -24.42
N VAL A 68 -14.40 -20.34 -23.24
CA VAL A 68 -13.61 -21.37 -22.55
C VAL A 68 -14.58 -22.41 -22.04
N ALA A 69 -14.50 -23.63 -22.56
CA ALA A 69 -15.42 -24.72 -22.27
C ALA A 69 -15.48 -25.02 -20.77
N GLY A 70 -16.68 -25.13 -20.23
CA GLY A 70 -16.92 -25.39 -18.81
C GLY A 70 -16.52 -24.27 -17.85
N ARG A 71 -16.01 -23.11 -18.35
CA ARG A 71 -15.55 -21.99 -17.52
C ARG A 71 -16.21 -20.65 -17.85
N LEU A 72 -16.63 -20.45 -19.11
CA LEU A 72 -17.41 -19.28 -19.55
C LEU A 72 -18.77 -19.77 -20.07
N ALA A 73 -19.85 -19.15 -19.64
CA ALA A 73 -21.21 -19.54 -20.00
C ALA A 73 -21.59 -19.26 -21.46
N GLY A 74 -20.73 -18.56 -22.21
CA GLY A 74 -20.96 -18.19 -23.62
C GLY A 74 -19.78 -17.42 -24.20
N GLN A 75 -19.97 -16.93 -25.42
CA GLN A 75 -18.97 -16.10 -26.07
C GLN A 75 -19.00 -14.68 -25.51
N VAL A 76 -17.82 -14.13 -25.23
CA VAL A 76 -17.65 -12.78 -24.71
C VAL A 76 -16.86 -11.94 -25.68
N SER A 77 -17.36 -10.73 -25.97
CA SER A 77 -16.67 -9.73 -26.78
C SER A 77 -16.71 -8.36 -26.11
N PHE A 78 -15.58 -7.67 -26.09
CA PHE A 78 -15.49 -6.27 -25.65
C PHE A 78 -14.21 -5.63 -26.18
N VAL A 79 -14.18 -4.30 -26.16
CA VAL A 79 -12.99 -3.52 -26.49
C VAL A 79 -12.75 -2.54 -25.33
N LEU A 80 -11.52 -2.51 -24.84
CA LEU A 80 -11.08 -1.54 -23.84
C LEU A 80 -10.17 -0.52 -24.54
N SER A 81 -10.67 0.70 -24.64
CA SER A 81 -9.93 1.83 -25.19
C SER A 81 -9.21 2.60 -24.09
N HIS A 82 -8.36 3.52 -24.48
CA HIS A 82 -7.72 4.47 -23.58
C HIS A 82 -8.76 5.17 -22.68
N ARG A 83 -8.51 5.21 -21.36
CA ARG A 83 -9.44 5.66 -20.30
C ARG A 83 -10.74 4.82 -20.17
N GLY A 84 -10.89 3.76 -20.95
CA GLY A 84 -11.99 2.82 -20.79
C GLY A 84 -11.90 2.13 -19.42
N ARG A 85 -13.03 1.89 -18.80
CA ARG A 85 -13.16 1.11 -17.57
C ARG A 85 -14.19 0.02 -17.80
N LEU A 86 -13.81 -1.21 -17.45
CA LEU A 86 -14.68 -2.37 -17.55
C LEU A 86 -14.85 -2.99 -16.18
N VAL A 87 -16.08 -3.22 -15.78
CA VAL A 87 -16.40 -3.97 -14.57
C VAL A 87 -17.02 -5.30 -14.97
N VAL A 88 -16.42 -6.40 -14.48
CA VAL A 88 -16.92 -7.76 -14.71
C VAL A 88 -17.63 -8.22 -13.44
N THR A 89 -18.96 -8.41 -13.53
CA THR A 89 -19.82 -8.82 -12.41
C THR A 89 -20.47 -10.17 -12.68
N GLY A 90 -20.90 -10.84 -11.65
CA GLY A 90 -21.60 -12.12 -11.72
C GLY A 90 -21.38 -12.99 -10.47
N PRO A 91 -22.13 -14.08 -10.31
CA PRO A 91 -22.01 -15.01 -9.19
C PRO A 91 -20.65 -15.72 -9.18
N ASN A 92 -20.35 -16.40 -8.07
CA ASN A 92 -19.17 -17.26 -8.01
C ASN A 92 -19.29 -18.40 -9.03
N GLY A 93 -18.19 -18.73 -9.69
CA GLY A 93 -18.19 -19.72 -10.77
C GLY A 93 -18.61 -19.21 -12.15
N ALA A 94 -19.07 -17.96 -12.30
CA ALA A 94 -19.50 -17.41 -13.60
C ALA A 94 -18.37 -17.21 -14.64
N GLY A 95 -17.10 -17.51 -14.29
CA GLY A 95 -15.97 -17.38 -15.21
C GLY A 95 -15.28 -16.03 -15.21
N LYS A 96 -15.52 -15.15 -14.21
CA LYS A 96 -14.88 -13.82 -14.14
C LYS A 96 -13.35 -13.90 -14.18
N SER A 97 -12.75 -14.75 -13.35
CA SER A 97 -11.30 -14.95 -13.33
C SER A 97 -10.78 -15.60 -14.62
N THR A 98 -11.55 -16.48 -15.23
CA THR A 98 -11.25 -17.08 -16.53
C THR A 98 -11.19 -16.01 -17.62
N LEU A 99 -12.18 -15.12 -17.65
CA LEU A 99 -12.21 -14.02 -18.61
C LEU A 99 -11.00 -13.07 -18.43
N LEU A 100 -10.67 -12.73 -17.16
CA LEU A 100 -9.50 -11.91 -16.86
C LEU A 100 -8.19 -12.62 -17.25
N GLY A 101 -8.07 -13.94 -16.99
CA GLY A 101 -6.92 -14.73 -17.41
C GLY A 101 -6.76 -14.83 -18.93
N VAL A 102 -7.87 -14.86 -19.68
CA VAL A 102 -7.80 -14.75 -21.15
C VAL A 102 -7.42 -13.34 -21.59
N ALA A 103 -7.97 -12.32 -20.95
CA ALA A 103 -7.66 -10.93 -21.24
C ALA A 103 -6.20 -10.57 -20.94
N SER A 104 -5.61 -11.17 -19.89
CA SER A 104 -4.19 -11.00 -19.54
C SER A 104 -3.24 -11.84 -20.41
N GLY A 105 -3.74 -12.80 -21.16
CA GLY A 105 -2.94 -13.71 -21.96
C GLY A 105 -2.40 -14.93 -21.19
N GLU A 106 -2.73 -15.09 -19.91
CA GLU A 106 -2.36 -16.25 -19.08
C GLU A 106 -3.11 -17.51 -19.46
N LEU A 107 -4.34 -17.34 -19.96
CA LEU A 107 -5.18 -18.44 -20.40
C LEU A 107 -5.50 -18.30 -21.89
N ARG A 108 -5.26 -19.36 -22.64
CA ARG A 108 -5.70 -19.43 -24.05
C ARG A 108 -7.19 -19.77 -24.12
N PRO A 109 -7.99 -19.03 -24.89
CA PRO A 109 -9.38 -19.39 -25.12
C PRO A 109 -9.50 -20.56 -26.07
N ASP A 110 -10.59 -21.33 -25.97
CA ASP A 110 -10.92 -22.40 -26.93
C ASP A 110 -11.39 -21.84 -28.26
N THR A 111 -12.13 -20.73 -28.23
CA THR A 111 -12.55 -20.00 -29.42
C THR A 111 -12.37 -18.50 -29.24
N GLY A 112 -12.32 -17.79 -30.36
CA GLY A 112 -12.15 -16.34 -30.38
C GLY A 112 -10.70 -15.90 -30.12
N THR A 113 -10.50 -14.62 -29.94
CA THR A 113 -9.16 -14.03 -29.74
C THR A 113 -9.18 -12.90 -28.73
N ALA A 114 -8.11 -12.81 -27.92
CA ALA A 114 -7.79 -11.62 -27.14
C ALA A 114 -6.50 -11.00 -27.73
N ARG A 115 -6.54 -9.71 -28.03
CA ARG A 115 -5.42 -9.00 -28.66
C ARG A 115 -5.11 -7.72 -27.93
N MET A 116 -3.83 -7.49 -27.69
CA MET A 116 -3.27 -6.23 -27.19
C MET A 116 -2.19 -5.76 -28.17
N PRO A 117 -2.11 -4.44 -28.45
CA PRO A 117 -0.96 -3.87 -29.15
C PRO A 117 0.33 -4.15 -28.38
N GLN A 118 1.43 -4.39 -29.07
CA GLN A 118 2.75 -4.64 -28.43
C GLN A 118 3.21 -3.49 -27.53
N SER A 119 2.73 -2.29 -27.79
CA SER A 119 3.03 -1.10 -26.97
C SER A 119 2.16 -0.97 -25.72
N THR A 120 1.21 -1.89 -25.50
CA THR A 120 0.35 -1.89 -24.30
C THR A 120 1.07 -2.61 -23.17
N ARG A 121 1.21 -1.93 -22.04
CA ARG A 121 1.68 -2.54 -20.79
C ARG A 121 0.46 -3.05 -20.02
N LEU A 122 0.50 -4.31 -19.63
CA LEU A 122 -0.55 -4.93 -18.83
C LEU A 122 0.00 -5.25 -17.43
N GLY A 123 -0.66 -4.72 -16.43
CA GLY A 123 -0.48 -5.17 -15.05
C GLY A 123 -1.64 -6.08 -14.66
N TYR A 124 -1.35 -7.27 -14.17
CA TYR A 124 -2.36 -8.22 -13.69
C TYR A 124 -2.17 -8.50 -12.20
N LEU A 125 -3.17 -8.14 -11.41
CA LEU A 125 -3.17 -8.37 -9.97
C LEU A 125 -3.93 -9.67 -9.66
N HIS A 126 -3.21 -10.73 -9.35
CA HIS A 126 -3.79 -12.03 -8.98
C HIS A 126 -4.60 -11.96 -7.69
N GLN A 127 -5.53 -12.88 -7.51
CA GLN A 127 -6.32 -12.98 -6.28
C GLN A 127 -5.46 -13.39 -5.08
N GLU A 128 -4.51 -14.28 -5.29
CA GLU A 128 -3.54 -14.72 -4.28
C GLU A 128 -2.16 -14.12 -4.58
N SER A 129 -1.44 -13.79 -3.51
CA SER A 129 -0.09 -13.23 -3.60
C SER A 129 0.93 -14.36 -3.72
N ALA A 130 1.78 -14.32 -4.73
CA ALA A 130 2.89 -15.25 -4.93
C ALA A 130 4.25 -14.62 -4.59
N LEU A 131 4.28 -13.73 -3.60
CA LEU A 131 5.47 -12.99 -3.22
C LEU A 131 6.49 -13.89 -2.48
N PRO A 132 7.80 -13.67 -2.66
CA PRO A 132 8.85 -14.36 -1.92
C PRO A 132 8.85 -13.90 -0.44
N LEU A 133 8.41 -14.77 0.46
CA LEU A 133 8.15 -14.44 1.87
C LEU A 133 9.44 -14.16 2.67
N ASP A 134 10.57 -14.69 2.23
CA ASP A 134 11.90 -14.60 2.87
C ASP A 134 12.66 -13.33 2.52
N ARG A 135 12.27 -12.62 1.46
CA ARG A 135 12.92 -11.39 1.00
C ARG A 135 12.30 -10.14 1.60
N ARG A 136 13.05 -9.05 1.66
CA ARG A 136 12.52 -7.75 2.09
C ARG A 136 11.62 -7.16 0.99
N ALA A 137 10.53 -6.49 1.39
CA ALA A 137 9.61 -5.88 0.44
C ALA A 137 10.31 -4.86 -0.49
N SER A 138 11.24 -4.07 0.03
CA SER A 138 12.05 -3.14 -0.75
C SER A 138 12.95 -3.83 -1.78
N GLU A 139 13.51 -5.00 -1.44
CA GLU A 139 14.35 -5.79 -2.34
C GLU A 139 13.53 -6.43 -3.46
N VAL A 140 12.34 -6.94 -3.12
CA VAL A 140 11.40 -7.51 -4.11
C VAL A 140 11.02 -6.44 -5.13
N TYR A 141 10.63 -5.26 -4.65
CA TYR A 141 10.28 -4.14 -5.51
C TYR A 141 11.46 -3.67 -6.37
N ALA A 142 12.63 -3.48 -5.79
CA ALA A 142 13.83 -3.03 -6.51
C ALA A 142 14.27 -4.03 -7.58
N SER A 143 14.22 -5.34 -7.28
CA SER A 143 14.52 -6.40 -8.25
C SER A 143 13.54 -6.39 -9.43
N HIS A 144 12.24 -6.19 -9.15
CA HIS A 144 11.21 -6.12 -10.19
C HIS A 144 11.41 -4.89 -11.08
N ALA A 145 11.57 -3.70 -10.49
CA ALA A 145 11.84 -2.48 -11.22
C ALA A 145 13.14 -2.58 -12.07
N GLY A 146 14.19 -3.16 -11.50
CA GLY A 146 15.44 -3.44 -12.21
C GLY A 146 15.27 -4.37 -13.41
N ALA A 147 14.44 -5.42 -13.28
CA ALA A 147 14.12 -6.33 -14.38
C ALA A 147 13.35 -5.62 -15.50
N LEU A 148 12.40 -4.73 -15.16
CA LEU A 148 11.67 -3.93 -16.16
C LEU A 148 12.59 -2.97 -16.91
N VAL A 149 13.54 -2.34 -16.21
CA VAL A 149 14.55 -1.47 -16.82
C VAL A 149 15.48 -2.27 -17.74
N ALA A 150 15.96 -3.42 -17.28
CA ALA A 150 16.84 -4.30 -18.08
C ALA A 150 16.15 -4.85 -19.33
N ALA A 151 14.83 -5.08 -19.27
CA ALA A 151 14.01 -5.49 -20.41
C ALA A 151 13.63 -4.31 -21.35
N GLY A 152 14.04 -3.08 -21.04
CA GLY A 152 13.67 -1.88 -21.81
C GLY A 152 12.20 -1.49 -21.72
N MET A 153 11.48 -2.07 -20.74
CA MET A 153 10.05 -1.78 -20.51
C MET A 153 9.83 -0.54 -19.65
N LEU A 154 10.84 -0.10 -18.92
CA LEU A 154 10.81 1.07 -18.06
C LEU A 154 12.13 1.83 -18.20
N HIS A 155 12.07 3.15 -18.25
CA HIS A 155 13.28 3.98 -18.15
C HIS A 155 13.72 4.08 -16.68
N SER A 156 15.03 4.07 -16.44
CA SER A 156 15.58 4.19 -15.08
C SER A 156 15.17 5.49 -14.39
N SER A 157 14.97 6.58 -15.15
CA SER A 157 14.45 7.87 -14.66
C SER A 157 13.00 7.80 -14.18
N ASP A 158 12.24 6.83 -14.66
CA ASP A 158 10.80 6.71 -14.39
C ASP A 158 10.51 5.74 -13.24
N VAL A 159 11.55 5.14 -12.67
CA VAL A 159 11.41 4.26 -11.50
C VAL A 159 11.02 5.09 -10.29
N VAL A 160 9.81 4.92 -9.83
CA VAL A 160 9.30 5.53 -8.60
C VAL A 160 9.69 4.68 -7.40
N GLY A 161 10.23 5.29 -6.35
CA GLY A 161 10.57 4.54 -5.12
C GLY A 161 9.33 3.99 -4.42
N LEU A 162 9.42 2.77 -3.86
CA LEU A 162 8.28 2.10 -3.18
C LEU A 162 7.61 2.99 -2.11
N SER A 163 8.39 3.75 -1.37
CA SER A 163 7.88 4.69 -0.35
C SER A 163 7.16 5.90 -0.96
N GLN A 164 7.54 6.31 -2.19
CA GLN A 164 6.94 7.45 -2.89
C GLN A 164 5.56 7.10 -3.45
N LEU A 165 5.31 5.81 -3.77
CA LEU A 165 4.00 5.32 -4.16
C LEU A 165 2.96 5.46 -3.03
N GLY A 166 3.39 5.58 -1.77
CA GLY A 166 2.50 5.68 -0.63
C GLY A 166 1.73 4.39 -0.31
N LEU A 167 2.17 3.24 -0.84
CA LEU A 167 1.53 1.94 -0.61
C LEU A 167 2.07 1.23 0.63
N LEU A 168 3.36 1.38 0.91
CA LEU A 168 4.02 0.84 2.10
C LEU A 168 4.81 1.95 2.79
N ARG A 169 4.77 1.97 4.12
CA ARG A 169 5.61 2.86 4.92
C ARG A 169 7.07 2.42 4.87
N PRO A 170 8.04 3.32 5.06
CA PRO A 170 9.45 2.96 5.04
C PRO A 170 9.82 1.80 5.99
N ARG A 171 9.21 1.78 7.19
CA ARG A 171 9.38 0.69 8.17
C ARG A 171 8.82 -0.65 7.69
N GLU A 172 7.74 -0.63 6.90
CA GLU A 172 7.11 -1.83 6.32
C GLU A 172 7.94 -2.33 5.14
N ALA A 173 8.41 -1.42 4.29
CA ALA A 173 9.27 -1.75 3.15
C ALA A 173 10.59 -2.45 3.57
N GLY A 174 11.10 -2.15 4.77
CA GLY A 174 12.28 -2.80 5.34
C GLY A 174 12.04 -4.21 5.90
N LYS A 175 10.78 -4.63 6.11
CA LYS A 175 10.44 -5.96 6.64
C LYS A 175 10.51 -7.03 5.57
N ARG A 176 10.67 -8.29 6.00
CA ARG A 176 10.46 -9.44 5.12
C ARG A 176 8.99 -9.52 4.73
N VAL A 177 8.71 -9.99 3.52
CA VAL A 177 7.33 -10.09 3.02
C VAL A 177 6.47 -10.96 3.94
N GLY A 178 7.00 -12.04 4.48
CA GLY A 178 6.29 -12.91 5.42
C GLY A 178 5.94 -12.25 6.77
N GLU A 179 6.59 -11.13 7.13
CA GLU A 179 6.30 -10.34 8.34
C GLU A 179 5.23 -9.27 8.09
N LEU A 180 4.84 -9.07 6.84
CA LEU A 180 3.81 -8.14 6.45
C LEU A 180 2.42 -8.75 6.67
N SER A 181 1.45 -7.92 7.07
CA SER A 181 0.05 -8.35 7.07
C SER A 181 -0.42 -8.64 5.63
N MET A 182 -1.49 -9.44 5.48
CA MET A 182 -2.10 -9.73 4.17
C MET A 182 -2.39 -8.45 3.37
N GLY A 183 -2.93 -7.42 4.04
CA GLY A 183 -3.20 -6.14 3.39
C GLY A 183 -1.94 -5.39 2.95
N GLN A 184 -0.81 -5.55 3.67
CA GLN A 184 0.48 -4.98 3.29
C GLN A 184 1.10 -5.75 2.12
N GLN A 185 0.99 -7.07 2.10
CA GLN A 185 1.40 -7.91 0.97
C GLN A 185 0.61 -7.55 -0.29
N ARG A 186 -0.71 -7.36 -0.18
CA ARG A 186 -1.54 -6.91 -1.32
C ARG A 186 -1.16 -5.53 -1.84
N ARG A 187 -0.73 -4.62 -0.96
CA ARG A 187 -0.21 -3.32 -1.38
C ARG A 187 1.15 -3.42 -2.06
N LEU A 188 1.99 -4.38 -1.65
CA LEU A 188 3.22 -4.68 -2.38
C LEU A 188 2.94 -5.27 -3.76
N ASP A 189 2.00 -6.24 -3.87
CA ASP A 189 1.56 -6.74 -5.18
C ASP A 189 1.10 -5.60 -6.09
N LEU A 190 0.27 -4.70 -5.57
CA LEU A 190 -0.17 -3.53 -6.33
C LEU A 190 1.01 -2.66 -6.78
N ALA A 191 2.01 -2.45 -5.91
CA ALA A 191 3.21 -1.69 -6.27
C ALA A 191 4.02 -2.33 -7.40
N LEU A 192 4.02 -3.67 -7.49
CA LEU A 192 4.72 -4.41 -8.57
C LEU A 192 3.98 -4.35 -9.91
N VAL A 193 2.69 -4.03 -9.90
CA VAL A 193 1.85 -3.98 -11.11
C VAL A 193 1.79 -2.57 -11.71
N LEU A 194 2.14 -1.54 -10.91
CA LEU A 194 2.14 -0.13 -11.33
C LEU A 194 3.42 0.26 -12.02
#